data_c6543128a32954acfbd0198235fa1f71
#
_entry.id   c6543128a32954acfbd0198235fa1f71
#
_cell.length_a   1.000
_cell.length_b   1.000
_cell.length_c   1.000
_cell.angle_alpha   90.00
_cell.angle_beta   90.00
_cell.angle_gamma   90.00
#
_symmetry.space_group_name_H-M   'P 1'
#
loop_
_entity.id
_entity.type
_entity.pdbx_description
1 polymer ?
#
loop_
_entity_poly.entity_id
_entity_poly.type
_entity_poly.pdbx_seq_one_letter_code
_entity_poly.pdbx_strand_id
1 'polypeptide(L)'
;SLFAAASDVYKRQGKEINGEDGNDIININCNNNSNIMAGDGNDKLNINGSNNVVDAGNGNNNITISESNNTVTAADGSNDIRVTGSSNNVTAGSGNNKIGISGDDNTLNVDKAVGEINILGNSNEVTVNNGANKTIIRGSHNTYISLNGEKNVSVKGSYNEINTGSSSDVFNISGDFNYINSTGGDNSAIISGDSNIYEGGSAKDTIRVNSGNSNNIDGGAGNNTLYDKGINTIYTNVRRIITSPFETDLKIDIGSGDDKFIHITIDFSTIGFTVDLSTAKSALESLEGIDDMLKTVSEQLLNIGSTINRLESVAEAQALKLNNLISFRSTMQDADIAEESSNYIRYQILQQASSTLLASSRNLKAQNVLGLLSNIS
;
A
#
# COMPACT_ATOMS: atom_id res chain seq x y z
N SER A 1 -16.13 50.14 7.82
CA SER A 1 -15.42 49.27 8.72
C SER A 1 -15.94 49.47 10.12
N LEU A 2 -16.26 48.43 10.82
CA LEU A 2 -16.56 48.46 12.25
C LEU A 2 -15.40 47.77 12.95
N PHE A 3 -14.78 48.46 13.88
CA PHE A 3 -13.75 47.94 14.77
C PHE A 3 -14.45 47.29 15.96
N ALA A 4 -14.12 46.07 16.30
CA ALA A 4 -14.68 45.35 17.42
C ALA A 4 -13.68 45.33 18.57
N ALA A 5 -14.03 45.86 19.71
CA ALA A 5 -13.38 45.57 20.98
C ALA A 5 -14.21 44.49 21.68
N ALA A 6 -13.58 43.36 22.01
CA ALA A 6 -14.06 42.20 22.77
C ALA A 6 -15.59 42.04 22.93
N SER A 7 -16.22 41.27 22.10
CA SER A 7 -17.63 40.83 22.10
C SER A 7 -18.66 41.72 21.41
N ASP A 8 -18.77 41.60 20.08
CA ASP A 8 -19.87 42.24 19.36
C ASP A 8 -20.66 41.28 18.47
N VAL A 9 -21.98 41.35 18.55
CA VAL A 9 -22.92 40.59 17.70
C VAL A 9 -23.27 41.44 16.49
N TYR A 10 -22.88 41.04 15.30
CA TYR A 10 -23.15 41.74 14.06
C TYR A 10 -24.25 41.08 13.23
N LYS A 11 -25.28 41.84 12.90
CA LYS A 11 -26.32 41.49 11.94
C LYS A 11 -26.27 42.48 10.77
N ARG A 12 -25.43 42.25 9.74
CA ARG A 12 -25.50 43.08 8.52
C ARG A 12 -24.93 42.36 7.28
N GLN A 13 -25.63 42.50 6.17
CA GLN A 13 -25.22 42.06 4.84
C GLN A 13 -24.18 43.01 4.23
N GLY A 14 -23.19 42.45 3.53
CA GLY A 14 -22.28 43.17 2.62
C GLY A 14 -21.31 44.13 3.30
N LYS A 15 -20.83 43.83 4.52
CA LYS A 15 -19.85 44.66 5.23
C LYS A 15 -18.63 43.86 5.65
N GLU A 16 -17.49 44.51 5.58
CA GLU A 16 -16.23 44.07 6.16
C GLU A 16 -16.30 44.14 7.69
N ILE A 17 -15.94 43.05 8.34
CA ILE A 17 -15.81 42.95 9.80
C ILE A 17 -14.36 42.64 10.09
N ASN A 18 -13.73 43.45 10.92
CA ASN A 18 -12.34 43.29 11.32
C ASN A 18 -12.27 43.29 12.85
N GLY A 19 -11.81 42.18 13.44
CA GLY A 19 -11.58 42.01 14.87
C GLY A 19 -10.32 42.69 15.35
N GLU A 20 -9.33 42.87 14.47
CA GLU A 20 -7.98 43.33 14.79
C GLU A 20 -7.21 42.25 15.62
N ASP A 21 -6.22 42.67 16.39
CA ASP A 21 -5.46 41.76 17.25
C ASP A 21 -6.17 41.60 18.60
N GLY A 22 -6.25 40.38 19.10
CA GLY A 22 -6.87 40.10 20.39
C GLY A 22 -7.67 38.80 20.35
N ASN A 23 -8.38 38.49 21.41
CA ASN A 23 -9.25 37.31 21.45
C ASN A 23 -10.69 37.77 21.23
N ASP A 24 -11.16 37.65 20.03
CA ASP A 24 -12.44 38.23 19.61
C ASP A 24 -13.59 37.21 19.61
N ILE A 25 -14.80 37.69 19.77
CA ILE A 25 -16.03 36.91 19.62
C ILE A 25 -16.85 37.52 18.49
N ILE A 26 -16.88 36.83 17.35
CA ILE A 26 -17.56 37.29 16.15
C ILE A 26 -18.77 36.40 15.86
N ASN A 27 -19.97 37.00 15.89
CA ASN A 27 -21.20 36.28 15.58
C ASN A 27 -21.87 36.90 14.36
N ILE A 28 -21.99 36.13 13.30
CA ILE A 28 -22.55 36.55 12.02
C ILE A 28 -23.84 35.76 11.75
N ASN A 29 -24.92 36.46 11.47
CA ASN A 29 -26.20 35.91 11.09
C ASN A 29 -26.68 36.53 9.77
N CYS A 30 -25.88 36.40 8.71
CA CYS A 30 -26.24 36.98 7.41
C CYS A 30 -25.66 36.14 6.26
N ASN A 31 -26.33 36.28 5.12
CA ASN A 31 -25.89 35.67 3.86
C ASN A 31 -25.22 36.73 2.97
N ASN A 32 -24.43 36.28 2.00
CA ASN A 32 -23.89 37.05 0.91
C ASN A 32 -22.75 38.01 1.25
N ASN A 33 -21.53 37.50 1.10
CA ASN A 33 -20.27 38.24 0.96
C ASN A 33 -19.92 39.19 2.12
N SER A 34 -20.12 38.75 3.34
CA SER A 34 -19.43 39.38 4.44
C SER A 34 -17.97 38.97 4.42
N ASN A 35 -17.04 39.89 4.28
CA ASN A 35 -15.62 39.64 4.49
C ASN A 35 -15.33 39.77 5.98
N ILE A 36 -15.02 38.67 6.64
CA ILE A 36 -14.86 38.61 8.10
C ILE A 36 -13.41 38.28 8.38
N MET A 37 -12.70 39.15 9.02
CA MET A 37 -11.32 38.99 9.49
C MET A 37 -11.32 39.05 11.02
N ALA A 38 -10.87 37.97 11.67
CA ALA A 38 -10.75 38.01 13.14
C ALA A 38 -9.44 38.66 13.57
N GLY A 39 -8.34 38.38 12.91
CA GLY A 39 -7.03 38.93 13.22
C GLY A 39 -6.12 37.90 13.93
N ASP A 40 -5.13 38.42 14.64
CA ASP A 40 -4.25 37.56 15.44
C ASP A 40 -4.80 37.38 16.85
N GLY A 41 -5.02 36.13 17.27
CA GLY A 41 -5.56 35.85 18.60
C GLY A 41 -6.25 34.48 18.70
N ASN A 42 -6.87 34.25 19.85
CA ASN A 42 -7.67 33.03 20.02
C ASN A 42 -9.15 33.40 19.89
N ASP A 43 -9.66 33.34 18.69
CA ASP A 43 -10.94 33.88 18.33
C ASP A 43 -12.07 32.87 18.37
N LYS A 44 -13.26 33.34 18.63
CA LYS A 44 -14.49 32.56 18.55
C LYS A 44 -15.39 33.13 17.47
N LEU A 45 -15.55 32.36 16.36
CA LEU A 45 -16.35 32.78 15.22
C LEU A 45 -17.57 31.87 15.11
N ASN A 46 -18.77 32.45 15.11
CA ASN A 46 -20.02 31.75 14.84
C ASN A 46 -20.66 32.37 13.60
N ILE A 47 -20.61 31.65 12.51
CA ILE A 47 -21.11 32.09 11.20
C ILE A 47 -22.36 31.32 10.86
N ASN A 48 -23.49 31.98 10.87
CA ASN A 48 -24.79 31.40 10.54
C ASN A 48 -25.34 32.11 9.30
N GLY A 49 -24.93 31.63 8.15
CA GLY A 49 -25.31 32.17 6.85
C GLY A 49 -24.45 31.62 5.73
N SER A 50 -24.95 31.77 4.53
CA SER A 50 -24.28 31.26 3.32
C SER A 50 -23.49 32.32 2.57
N ASN A 51 -22.54 31.88 1.75
CA ASN A 51 -21.74 32.72 0.86
C ASN A 51 -20.89 33.78 1.62
N ASN A 52 -20.36 33.45 2.77
CA ASN A 52 -19.46 34.29 3.52
C ASN A 52 -17.98 33.90 3.29
N VAL A 53 -17.10 34.92 3.37
CA VAL A 53 -15.65 34.74 3.36
C VAL A 53 -15.14 35.06 4.76
N VAL A 54 -14.48 34.09 5.38
CA VAL A 54 -14.03 34.15 6.78
C VAL A 54 -12.54 33.92 6.84
N ASP A 55 -11.79 34.84 7.39
CA ASP A 55 -10.39 34.70 7.75
C ASP A 55 -10.26 34.82 9.27
N ALA A 56 -9.95 33.73 9.92
CA ALA A 56 -9.80 33.68 11.37
C ALA A 56 -8.39 34.08 11.83
N GLY A 57 -7.44 34.29 10.93
CA GLY A 57 -6.08 34.67 11.28
C GLY A 57 -5.30 33.59 12.03
N ASN A 58 -4.23 34.04 12.71
CA ASN A 58 -3.36 33.14 13.50
C ASN A 58 -3.89 32.96 14.91
N GLY A 59 -3.59 31.82 15.52
CA GLY A 59 -3.95 31.48 16.88
C GLY A 59 -4.85 30.26 17.00
N ASN A 60 -5.30 30.00 18.23
CA ASN A 60 -6.14 28.82 18.47
C ASN A 60 -7.62 29.18 18.35
N ASN A 61 -8.15 29.14 17.16
CA ASN A 61 -9.48 29.63 16.86
C ASN A 61 -10.56 28.56 17.03
N ASN A 62 -11.73 29.00 17.52
CA ASN A 62 -12.93 28.16 17.58
C ASN A 62 -13.95 28.68 16.56
N ILE A 63 -14.10 27.95 15.46
CA ILE A 63 -14.86 28.35 14.28
C ILE A 63 -16.05 27.42 14.09
N THR A 64 -17.26 27.99 14.09
CA THR A 64 -18.49 27.25 13.78
C THR A 64 -19.17 27.91 12.60
N ILE A 65 -19.35 27.13 11.54
CA ILE A 65 -20.03 27.53 10.31
C ILE A 65 -21.30 26.69 10.18
N SER A 66 -22.42 27.35 10.03
CA SER A 66 -23.69 26.75 9.69
C SER A 66 -24.13 27.29 8.34
N GLU A 67 -24.60 26.45 7.45
CA GLU A 67 -25.03 26.78 6.08
C GLU A 67 -23.93 26.56 5.01
N SER A 68 -24.25 26.86 3.77
CA SER A 68 -23.48 26.40 2.61
C SER A 68 -22.71 27.52 1.89
N ASN A 69 -21.78 27.12 1.03
CA ASN A 69 -21.00 28.01 0.17
C ASN A 69 -20.13 29.02 0.93
N ASN A 70 -19.68 28.73 2.13
CA ASN A 70 -18.74 29.59 2.83
C ASN A 70 -17.28 29.23 2.50
N THR A 71 -16.43 30.26 2.42
CA THR A 71 -14.98 30.10 2.35
C THR A 71 -14.39 30.49 3.70
N VAL A 72 -13.63 29.55 4.30
CA VAL A 72 -13.10 29.71 5.66
C VAL A 72 -11.60 29.47 5.62
N THR A 73 -10.84 30.42 6.12
CA THR A 73 -9.40 30.29 6.32
C THR A 73 -9.09 30.44 7.80
N ALA A 74 -8.39 29.49 8.37
CA ALA A 74 -7.73 29.59 9.66
C ALA A 74 -6.23 29.42 9.42
N ALA A 75 -5.42 30.37 9.82
CA ALA A 75 -3.98 30.29 9.66
C ALA A 75 -3.37 29.33 10.70
N ASP A 76 -2.12 29.55 11.09
CA ASP A 76 -1.41 28.65 11.99
C ASP A 76 -1.98 28.70 13.42
N GLY A 77 -2.06 27.51 14.04
CA GLY A 77 -2.57 27.35 15.40
C GLY A 77 -3.34 26.04 15.59
N SER A 78 -3.77 25.78 16.82
CA SER A 78 -4.61 24.61 17.12
C SER A 78 -6.08 25.02 17.02
N ASN A 79 -6.64 24.89 15.81
CA ASN A 79 -7.99 25.35 15.52
C ASN A 79 -9.04 24.24 15.77
N ASP A 80 -10.19 24.60 16.36
CA ASP A 80 -11.40 23.74 16.42
C ASP A 80 -12.41 24.29 15.40
N ILE A 81 -12.53 23.61 14.26
CA ILE A 81 -13.35 24.07 13.13
C ILE A 81 -14.52 23.09 12.95
N ARG A 82 -15.73 23.60 13.00
CA ARG A 82 -16.96 22.84 12.73
C ARG A 82 -17.75 23.50 11.61
N VAL A 83 -17.97 22.72 10.58
CA VAL A 83 -18.74 23.13 9.41
C VAL A 83 -19.97 22.24 9.29
N THR A 84 -21.13 22.86 9.23
CA THR A 84 -22.42 22.19 8.95
C THR A 84 -23.03 22.82 7.72
N GLY A 85 -23.19 22.06 6.65
CA GLY A 85 -23.69 22.55 5.37
C GLY A 85 -22.85 22.01 4.20
N SER A 86 -23.24 22.34 3.01
CA SER A 86 -22.62 21.79 1.80
C SER A 86 -21.84 22.85 1.01
N SER A 87 -20.95 22.38 0.16
CA SER A 87 -20.18 23.25 -0.74
C SER A 87 -19.35 24.34 -0.01
N ASN A 88 -18.89 24.05 1.21
CA ASN A 88 -17.99 24.95 1.90
C ASN A 88 -16.52 24.62 1.54
N ASN A 89 -15.71 25.69 1.44
CA ASN A 89 -14.27 25.58 1.22
C ASN A 89 -13.53 26.00 2.50
N VAL A 90 -12.81 25.05 3.11
CA VAL A 90 -12.13 25.24 4.40
C VAL A 90 -10.64 25.04 4.21
N THR A 91 -9.86 26.03 4.64
CA THR A 91 -8.40 25.95 4.70
C THR A 91 -7.93 26.10 6.13
N ALA A 92 -7.10 25.18 6.61
CA ALA A 92 -6.45 25.27 7.92
C ALA A 92 -4.93 25.20 7.76
N GLY A 93 -4.22 26.09 8.40
CA GLY A 93 -2.76 26.10 8.45
C GLY A 93 -2.18 25.01 9.34
N SER A 94 -0.93 25.20 9.73
CA SER A 94 -0.20 24.22 10.54
C SER A 94 -0.66 24.22 12.00
N GLY A 95 -0.74 23.05 12.61
CA GLY A 95 -1.07 22.92 14.03
C GLY A 95 -1.86 21.67 14.37
N ASN A 96 -2.24 21.56 15.64
CA ASN A 96 -3.08 20.46 16.11
C ASN A 96 -4.57 20.79 15.88
N ASN A 97 -4.97 20.76 14.62
CA ASN A 97 -6.32 21.11 14.21
C ASN A 97 -7.31 19.98 14.48
N LYS A 98 -8.47 20.34 15.04
CA LYS A 98 -9.63 19.47 15.15
C LYS A 98 -10.72 19.97 14.22
N ILE A 99 -11.02 19.16 13.18
CA ILE A 99 -11.90 19.60 12.11
C ILE A 99 -13.06 18.64 11.96
N GLY A 100 -14.28 19.13 12.02
CA GLY A 100 -15.51 18.40 11.77
C GLY A 100 -16.28 19.02 10.64
N ILE A 101 -16.58 18.24 9.60
CA ILE A 101 -17.41 18.64 8.46
C ILE A 101 -18.64 17.75 8.43
N SER A 102 -19.82 18.34 8.35
CA SER A 102 -21.10 17.65 8.23
C SER A 102 -21.89 18.25 7.07
N GLY A 103 -21.98 17.51 5.98
CA GLY A 103 -22.62 17.92 4.72
C GLY A 103 -21.88 17.39 3.51
N ASP A 104 -22.40 17.67 2.35
CA ASP A 104 -21.91 17.15 1.09
C ASP A 104 -21.10 18.22 0.31
N ASP A 105 -20.29 17.76 -0.64
CA ASP A 105 -19.56 18.61 -1.58
C ASP A 105 -18.63 19.66 -0.92
N ASN A 106 -18.13 19.41 0.29
CA ASN A 106 -17.20 20.31 0.94
C ASN A 106 -15.74 20.01 0.53
N THR A 107 -14.94 21.06 0.42
CA THR A 107 -13.49 20.99 0.19
C THR A 107 -12.75 21.39 1.46
N LEU A 108 -11.82 20.53 1.91
CA LEU A 108 -10.96 20.80 3.07
C LEU A 108 -9.49 20.69 2.66
N ASN A 109 -8.75 21.77 2.88
CA ASN A 109 -7.30 21.79 2.69
C ASN A 109 -6.61 22.06 4.02
N VAL A 110 -5.70 21.16 4.44
CA VAL A 110 -4.92 21.30 5.68
C VAL A 110 -3.44 21.21 5.36
N ASP A 111 -2.67 22.21 5.75
CA ASP A 111 -1.23 22.23 5.46
C ASP A 111 -0.48 21.21 6.30
N LYS A 112 -0.53 21.31 7.61
CA LYS A 112 0.11 20.35 8.52
C LYS A 112 -0.82 19.99 9.67
N ALA A 113 -1.48 18.84 9.55
CA ALA A 113 -2.37 18.36 10.60
C ALA A 113 -1.65 17.40 11.54
N VAL A 114 -1.73 17.68 12.84
CA VAL A 114 -1.43 16.76 13.93
C VAL A 114 -2.70 16.64 14.78
N GLY A 115 -3.82 16.30 14.19
CA GLY A 115 -5.09 16.36 14.88
C GLY A 115 -6.11 15.35 14.38
N GLU A 116 -7.37 15.65 14.60
CA GLU A 116 -8.47 14.79 14.20
C GLU A 116 -9.34 15.48 13.14
N ILE A 117 -9.62 14.77 12.07
CA ILE A 117 -10.50 15.20 10.98
C ILE A 117 -11.69 14.23 10.91
N ASN A 118 -12.90 14.77 11.06
CA ASN A 118 -14.14 14.02 10.98
C ASN A 118 -14.99 14.54 9.83
N ILE A 119 -15.29 13.68 8.88
CA ILE A 119 -16.13 13.98 7.72
C ILE A 119 -17.40 13.15 7.82
N LEU A 120 -18.54 13.80 7.77
CA LEU A 120 -19.87 13.18 7.72
C LEU A 120 -20.64 13.76 6.53
N GLY A 121 -20.77 12.96 5.47
CA GLY A 121 -21.42 13.39 4.24
C GLY A 121 -20.78 12.75 3.02
N ASN A 122 -21.25 13.12 1.86
CA ASN A 122 -20.81 12.54 0.59
C ASN A 122 -20.06 13.56 -0.27
N SER A 123 -19.31 13.06 -1.22
CA SER A 123 -18.64 13.88 -2.24
C SER A 123 -17.72 14.99 -1.65
N ASN A 124 -17.19 14.77 -0.44
CA ASN A 124 -16.26 15.73 0.14
C ASN A 124 -14.83 15.44 -0.35
N GLU A 125 -14.07 16.52 -0.61
CA GLU A 125 -12.66 16.45 -0.97
C GLU A 125 -11.80 16.93 0.20
N VAL A 126 -10.87 16.10 0.67
CA VAL A 126 -10.01 16.38 1.81
C VAL A 126 -8.56 16.21 1.41
N THR A 127 -7.80 17.28 1.49
CA THR A 127 -6.34 17.25 1.25
C THR A 127 -5.60 17.59 2.53
N VAL A 128 -4.65 16.73 2.92
CA VAL A 128 -3.75 16.94 4.07
C VAL A 128 -2.32 16.84 3.59
N ASN A 129 -1.60 17.95 3.51
CA ASN A 129 -0.25 17.94 2.93
C ASN A 129 0.74 17.17 3.81
N ASN A 130 0.82 17.49 5.10
CA ASN A 130 1.81 16.91 5.99
C ASN A 130 1.23 16.61 7.38
N GLY A 131 1.98 15.80 8.15
CA GLY A 131 1.68 15.57 9.57
C GLY A 131 0.97 14.23 9.82
N ALA A 132 1.05 13.78 11.07
CA ALA A 132 0.37 12.59 11.55
C ALA A 132 -1.04 12.98 12.01
N ASN A 133 -2.07 12.39 11.43
CA ASN A 133 -3.45 12.69 11.80
C ASN A 133 -4.35 11.45 11.79
N LYS A 134 -5.45 11.57 12.54
CA LYS A 134 -6.54 10.61 12.50
C LYS A 134 -7.67 11.20 11.66
N THR A 135 -8.10 10.48 10.63
CA THR A 135 -9.21 10.89 9.76
C THR A 135 -10.32 9.84 9.82
N ILE A 136 -11.54 10.31 10.04
CA ILE A 136 -12.74 9.48 10.03
C ILE A 136 -13.68 10.01 8.96
N ILE A 137 -14.02 9.17 7.99
CA ILE A 137 -14.92 9.49 6.89
C ILE A 137 -16.16 8.60 7.02
N ARG A 138 -17.34 9.22 7.10
CA ARG A 138 -18.64 8.54 7.08
C ARG A 138 -19.47 9.12 5.94
N GLY A 139 -19.66 8.31 4.89
CA GLY A 139 -20.34 8.72 3.67
C GLY A 139 -19.68 8.10 2.45
N SER A 140 -20.19 8.44 1.30
CA SER A 140 -19.77 7.83 0.03
C SER A 140 -19.22 8.89 -0.93
N HIS A 141 -18.45 8.44 -1.91
CA HIS A 141 -17.85 9.29 -2.94
C HIS A 141 -16.93 10.40 -2.38
N ASN A 142 -16.35 10.20 -1.19
CA ASN A 142 -15.38 11.14 -0.67
C ASN A 142 -13.99 10.84 -1.20
N THR A 143 -13.21 11.90 -1.46
CA THR A 143 -11.80 11.81 -1.83
C THR A 143 -10.94 12.31 -0.68
N TYR A 144 -9.97 11.50 -0.26
CA TYR A 144 -8.97 11.86 0.74
C TYR A 144 -7.57 11.74 0.13
N ILE A 145 -6.83 12.82 0.15
CA ILE A 145 -5.46 12.89 -0.35
C ILE A 145 -4.53 13.32 0.77
N SER A 146 -3.46 12.56 0.97
CA SER A 146 -2.44 12.91 1.94
C SER A 146 -1.05 12.70 1.37
N LEU A 147 -0.13 13.63 1.58
CA LEU A 147 1.21 13.54 1.00
C LEU A 147 2.19 12.84 1.93
N ASN A 148 2.36 13.31 3.16
CA ASN A 148 3.38 12.78 4.07
C ASN A 148 2.88 12.69 5.52
N GLY A 149 3.58 11.84 6.31
CA GLY A 149 3.30 11.60 7.72
C GLY A 149 2.31 10.46 7.93
N GLU A 150 2.44 9.76 9.03
CA GLU A 150 1.63 8.60 9.39
C GLU A 150 0.15 8.98 9.49
N LYS A 151 -0.72 8.21 8.86
CA LYS A 151 -2.15 8.42 8.86
C LYS A 151 -2.88 7.26 9.50
N ASN A 152 -3.95 7.58 10.21
CA ASN A 152 -4.92 6.60 10.67
C ASN A 152 -6.27 6.94 10.05
N VAL A 153 -6.62 6.27 8.97
CA VAL A 153 -7.81 6.57 8.16
C VAL A 153 -8.87 5.49 8.39
N SER A 154 -10.03 5.92 8.87
CA SER A 154 -11.20 5.05 9.03
C SER A 154 -12.31 5.52 8.10
N VAL A 155 -12.76 4.64 7.23
CA VAL A 155 -13.81 4.90 6.25
C VAL A 155 -15.01 4.00 6.53
N LYS A 156 -16.20 4.61 6.56
CA LYS A 156 -17.47 3.89 6.61
C LYS A 156 -18.39 4.44 5.52
N GLY A 157 -18.50 3.69 4.45
CA GLY A 157 -19.26 4.08 3.26
C GLY A 157 -18.62 3.51 2.00
N SER A 158 -19.19 3.79 0.85
CA SER A 158 -18.80 3.16 -0.40
C SER A 158 -18.31 4.19 -1.43
N TYR A 159 -17.56 3.71 -2.41
CA TYR A 159 -17.03 4.56 -3.49
C TYR A 159 -16.13 5.72 -3.00
N ASN A 160 -15.43 5.53 -1.89
CA ASN A 160 -14.46 6.53 -1.42
C ASN A 160 -13.07 6.25 -2.03
N GLU A 161 -12.35 7.33 -2.32
CA GLU A 161 -10.98 7.28 -2.83
C GLU A 161 -10.01 7.80 -1.76
N ILE A 162 -9.03 6.99 -1.37
CA ILE A 162 -8.05 7.30 -0.34
C ILE A 162 -6.64 7.17 -0.94
N ASN A 163 -5.96 8.29 -1.10
CA ASN A 163 -4.60 8.35 -1.60
C ASN A 163 -3.67 8.84 -0.50
N THR A 164 -2.68 8.03 -0.11
CA THR A 164 -1.68 8.40 0.90
C THR A 164 -0.26 8.35 0.37
N GLY A 165 0.64 9.03 1.06
CA GLY A 165 2.04 9.14 0.69
C GLY A 165 2.88 7.94 1.10
N SER A 166 4.18 8.19 1.32
CA SER A 166 5.18 7.13 1.57
C SER A 166 5.38 6.76 3.04
N SER A 167 4.60 7.29 3.94
CA SER A 167 4.66 6.97 5.38
C SER A 167 3.89 5.70 5.69
N SER A 168 4.16 5.10 6.86
CA SER A 168 3.42 3.93 7.33
C SER A 168 2.03 4.33 7.80
N ASP A 169 1.01 3.84 7.13
CA ASP A 169 -0.37 4.25 7.33
C ASP A 169 -1.23 3.10 7.86
N VAL A 170 -2.31 3.45 8.56
CA VAL A 170 -3.30 2.50 9.06
C VAL A 170 -4.65 2.80 8.42
N PHE A 171 -5.23 1.80 7.77
CA PHE A 171 -6.52 1.89 7.11
C PHE A 171 -7.54 0.96 7.76
N ASN A 172 -8.73 1.47 8.04
CA ASN A 172 -9.88 0.67 8.45
C ASN A 172 -11.07 1.02 7.56
N ILE A 173 -11.33 0.15 6.60
CA ILE A 173 -12.30 0.38 5.53
C ILE A 173 -13.52 -0.52 5.73
N SER A 174 -14.69 0.08 5.75
CA SER A 174 -15.97 -0.62 5.86
C SER A 174 -16.97 -0.06 4.85
N GLY A 175 -17.34 -0.88 3.88
CA GLY A 175 -18.20 -0.54 2.75
C GLY A 175 -17.63 -1.05 1.44
N ASP A 176 -18.29 -0.78 0.35
CA ASP A 176 -18.03 -1.41 -0.93
C ASP A 176 -17.40 -0.42 -1.93
N PHE A 177 -16.68 -0.95 -2.91
CA PHE A 177 -16.11 -0.18 -4.01
C PHE A 177 -15.20 0.98 -3.57
N ASN A 178 -14.53 0.87 -2.42
CA ASN A 178 -13.54 1.86 -2.02
C ASN A 178 -12.20 1.57 -2.69
N TYR A 179 -11.48 2.64 -3.07
CA TYR A 179 -10.14 2.58 -3.62
C TYR A 179 -9.14 3.15 -2.63
N ILE A 180 -8.13 2.38 -2.26
CA ILE A 180 -7.07 2.76 -1.33
C ILE A 180 -5.73 2.60 -2.04
N ASN A 181 -5.01 3.69 -2.19
CA ASN A 181 -3.68 3.72 -2.78
C ASN A 181 -2.67 4.32 -1.78
N SER A 182 -1.71 3.52 -1.37
CA SER A 182 -0.58 3.95 -0.56
C SER A 182 0.71 3.82 -1.36
N THR A 183 1.45 4.92 -1.51
CA THR A 183 2.65 4.91 -2.36
C THR A 183 3.87 4.27 -1.72
N GLY A 184 3.87 4.08 -0.40
CA GLY A 184 4.96 3.42 0.33
C GLY A 184 4.70 3.35 1.83
N GLY A 185 5.74 2.96 2.60
CA GLY A 185 5.63 2.74 4.04
C GLY A 185 5.08 1.36 4.40
N ASP A 186 5.38 0.89 5.61
CA ASP A 186 4.85 -0.38 6.13
C ASP A 186 3.40 -0.17 6.59
N ASN A 187 2.45 -0.45 5.70
CA ASN A 187 1.04 -0.15 5.93
C ASN A 187 0.30 -1.30 6.61
N SER A 188 -0.77 -0.93 7.33
CA SER A 188 -1.72 -1.89 7.90
C SER A 188 -3.12 -1.55 7.42
N ALA A 189 -3.74 -2.44 6.64
CA ALA A 189 -5.08 -2.27 6.12
C ALA A 189 -6.03 -3.34 6.64
N ILE A 190 -7.22 -2.92 7.09
CA ILE A 190 -8.35 -3.79 7.41
C ILE A 190 -9.49 -3.40 6.48
N ILE A 191 -9.97 -4.38 5.71
CA ILE A 191 -10.98 -4.17 4.67
C ILE A 191 -12.17 -5.08 4.95
N SER A 192 -13.36 -4.49 4.93
CA SER A 192 -14.63 -5.19 5.07
C SER A 192 -15.63 -4.63 4.07
N GLY A 193 -16.25 -5.49 3.26
CA GLY A 193 -17.15 -5.12 2.16
C GLY A 193 -16.67 -5.64 0.83
N ASP A 194 -17.47 -5.40 -0.21
CA ASP A 194 -17.29 -5.98 -1.53
C ASP A 194 -16.52 -5.05 -2.48
N SER A 195 -15.80 -5.66 -3.41
CA SER A 195 -15.18 -4.95 -4.55
C SER A 195 -14.29 -3.76 -4.18
N ASN A 196 -13.66 -3.80 -3.02
CA ASN A 196 -12.66 -2.79 -2.65
C ASN A 196 -11.34 -3.07 -3.34
N ILE A 197 -10.60 -2.01 -3.66
CA ILE A 197 -9.26 -2.07 -4.26
C ILE A 197 -8.27 -1.50 -3.26
N TYR A 198 -7.20 -2.26 -3.00
CA TYR A 198 -6.05 -1.81 -2.23
C TYR A 198 -4.79 -1.92 -3.06
N GLU A 199 -4.04 -0.85 -3.16
CA GLU A 199 -2.72 -0.78 -3.79
C GLU A 199 -1.69 -0.35 -2.73
N GLY A 200 -0.82 -1.28 -2.35
CA GLY A 200 0.32 -1.04 -1.48
C GLY A 200 1.50 -0.49 -2.27
N GLY A 201 2.33 0.28 -1.63
CA GLY A 201 3.47 0.91 -2.27
C GLY A 201 4.74 0.03 -2.32
N SER A 202 5.85 0.56 -1.86
CA SER A 202 7.18 -0.06 -2.03
C SER A 202 7.69 -0.81 -0.79
N ALA A 203 6.94 -0.92 0.29
CA ALA A 203 7.38 -1.48 1.56
C ALA A 203 6.55 -2.70 1.98
N LYS A 204 6.71 -3.15 3.24
CA LYS A 204 6.02 -4.32 3.75
C LYS A 204 4.64 -3.97 4.26
N ASP A 205 3.60 -4.48 3.60
CA ASP A 205 2.23 -4.27 4.02
C ASP A 205 1.63 -5.48 4.73
N THR A 206 0.71 -5.20 5.65
CA THR A 206 -0.12 -6.18 6.32
C THR A 206 -1.58 -5.88 6.01
N ILE A 207 -2.18 -6.67 5.16
CA ILE A 207 -3.55 -6.48 4.72
C ILE A 207 -4.44 -7.56 5.34
N ARG A 208 -5.61 -7.17 5.84
CA ARG A 208 -6.64 -8.07 6.36
C ARG A 208 -7.96 -7.82 5.63
N VAL A 209 -8.41 -8.76 4.86
CA VAL A 209 -9.77 -8.80 4.34
C VAL A 209 -10.61 -9.60 5.33
N ASN A 210 -11.42 -8.91 6.15
CA ASN A 210 -12.21 -9.56 7.19
C ASN A 210 -13.49 -10.18 6.63
N SER A 211 -14.05 -9.58 5.57
CA SER A 211 -15.26 -10.05 4.89
C SER A 211 -15.39 -9.35 3.55
N GLY A 212 -16.24 -9.88 2.70
CA GLY A 212 -16.59 -9.29 1.41
C GLY A 212 -16.25 -10.20 0.25
N ASN A 213 -16.70 -9.80 -0.94
CA ASN A 213 -16.56 -10.55 -2.17
C ASN A 213 -15.81 -9.70 -3.21
N SER A 214 -14.99 -10.36 -4.03
CA SER A 214 -14.32 -9.74 -5.18
C SER A 214 -13.44 -8.52 -4.85
N ASN A 215 -12.82 -8.50 -3.67
CA ASN A 215 -11.82 -7.48 -3.35
C ASN A 215 -10.55 -7.70 -4.19
N ASN A 216 -9.91 -6.62 -4.62
CA ASN A 216 -8.66 -6.66 -5.39
C ASN A 216 -7.53 -6.05 -4.56
N ILE A 217 -6.53 -6.87 -4.23
CA ILE A 217 -5.43 -6.52 -3.34
C ILE A 217 -4.11 -6.59 -4.11
N ASP A 218 -3.50 -5.46 -4.35
CA ASP A 218 -2.12 -5.40 -4.82
C ASP A 218 -1.20 -4.99 -3.66
N GLY A 219 -0.34 -5.88 -3.23
CA GLY A 219 0.63 -5.59 -2.17
C GLY A 219 1.76 -4.65 -2.60
N GLY A 220 1.94 -4.40 -3.90
CA GLY A 220 3.06 -3.62 -4.40
C GLY A 220 4.41 -4.32 -4.18
N ALA A 221 5.48 -3.53 -4.05
CA ALA A 221 6.78 -4.11 -3.75
C ALA A 221 6.91 -4.45 -2.24
N GLY A 222 7.84 -5.34 -1.89
CA GLY A 222 8.10 -5.70 -0.50
C GLY A 222 7.62 -7.09 -0.08
N ASN A 223 7.68 -7.34 1.22
CA ASN A 223 7.31 -8.64 1.80
C ASN A 223 5.88 -8.58 2.37
N ASN A 224 4.90 -8.48 1.51
CA ASN A 224 3.51 -8.26 1.89
C ASN A 224 2.83 -9.51 2.43
N THR A 225 1.94 -9.33 3.42
CA THR A 225 1.16 -10.40 4.04
C THR A 225 -0.32 -10.08 3.93
N LEU A 226 -1.09 -11.01 3.37
CA LEU A 226 -2.55 -10.93 3.29
C LEU A 226 -3.17 -11.96 4.25
N TYR A 227 -4.05 -11.49 5.11
CA TYR A 227 -4.99 -12.32 5.87
C TYR A 227 -6.34 -12.21 5.20
N ASP A 228 -6.76 -13.25 4.51
CA ASP A 228 -7.96 -13.22 3.69
C ASP A 228 -9.07 -14.13 4.25
N LYS A 229 -10.20 -13.50 4.59
CA LYS A 229 -11.48 -14.17 4.90
C LYS A 229 -12.57 -13.77 3.91
N GLY A 230 -12.19 -13.09 2.84
CA GLY A 230 -13.09 -12.72 1.75
C GLY A 230 -13.42 -13.91 0.83
N ILE A 231 -14.32 -13.65 -0.09
CA ILE A 231 -14.71 -14.59 -1.14
C ILE A 231 -14.22 -14.02 -2.48
N ASN A 232 -13.63 -14.85 -3.33
CA ASN A 232 -13.13 -14.43 -4.64
C ASN A 232 -12.18 -13.21 -4.59
N THR A 233 -11.39 -13.07 -3.54
CA THR A 233 -10.36 -12.02 -3.46
C THR A 233 -9.31 -12.25 -4.53
N ILE A 234 -9.05 -11.25 -5.34
CA ILE A 234 -7.95 -11.24 -6.31
C ILE A 234 -6.75 -10.57 -5.64
N TYR A 235 -5.58 -11.17 -5.74
CA TYR A 235 -4.38 -10.58 -5.14
C TYR A 235 -3.16 -10.72 -6.03
N THR A 236 -2.32 -9.70 -6.00
CA THR A 236 -1.02 -9.64 -6.69
C THR A 236 0.04 -9.12 -5.72
N ASN A 237 1.30 -9.45 -5.97
CA ASN A 237 2.43 -8.95 -5.20
C ASN A 237 2.33 -9.21 -3.68
N VAL A 238 1.65 -10.29 -3.30
CA VAL A 238 1.53 -10.76 -1.91
C VAL A 238 2.41 -11.99 -1.72
N ARG A 239 3.38 -11.89 -0.82
CA ARG A 239 4.34 -12.98 -0.58
C ARG A 239 3.79 -14.05 0.37
N ARG A 240 2.95 -13.66 1.31
CA ARG A 240 2.35 -14.56 2.29
C ARG A 240 0.84 -14.34 2.36
N ILE A 241 0.08 -15.42 2.17
CA ILE A 241 -1.37 -15.40 2.27
C ILE A 241 -1.78 -16.29 3.43
N ILE A 242 -2.71 -15.81 4.24
CA ILE A 242 -3.29 -16.51 5.38
C ILE A 242 -4.80 -16.38 5.27
N THR A 243 -5.48 -17.45 4.90
CA THR A 243 -6.93 -17.48 4.63
C THR A 243 -7.76 -17.63 5.90
N SER A 244 -7.13 -18.06 6.98
CA SER A 244 -7.74 -18.11 8.33
C SER A 244 -6.69 -17.77 9.39
N PRO A 245 -7.04 -17.22 10.55
CA PRO A 245 -6.08 -17.04 11.63
C PRO A 245 -5.46 -18.37 12.13
N PHE A 246 -6.08 -19.51 11.78
CA PHE A 246 -5.62 -20.86 12.12
C PHE A 246 -5.36 -21.75 10.90
N GLU A 247 -5.56 -21.21 9.68
CA GLU A 247 -5.27 -21.89 8.44
C GLU A 247 -4.07 -21.20 7.80
N THR A 248 -2.99 -21.96 7.61
CA THR A 248 -1.81 -21.46 6.89
C THR A 248 -1.71 -22.24 5.60
N ASP A 249 -1.93 -21.58 4.47
CA ASP A 249 -1.61 -22.11 3.15
C ASP A 249 -0.20 -21.63 2.76
N LEU A 250 0.77 -22.54 2.87
CA LEU A 250 2.13 -22.30 2.44
C LEU A 250 2.31 -22.90 1.04
N LYS A 251 2.58 -22.05 0.07
CA LYS A 251 2.84 -22.44 -1.29
C LYS A 251 4.35 -22.49 -1.53
N ILE A 252 4.90 -23.69 -1.76
CA ILE A 252 6.33 -23.87 -2.03
C ILE A 252 6.49 -24.13 -3.52
N ASP A 253 7.24 -23.26 -4.22
CA ASP A 253 7.59 -23.45 -5.61
C ASP A 253 8.65 -24.56 -5.74
N ILE A 254 8.33 -25.61 -6.48
CA ILE A 254 9.20 -26.80 -6.71
C ILE A 254 9.72 -26.90 -8.14
N GLY A 255 9.51 -25.90 -8.97
CA GLY A 255 10.09 -25.82 -10.32
C GLY A 255 9.08 -25.59 -11.45
N SER A 256 9.50 -25.87 -12.70
CA SER A 256 8.71 -25.63 -13.90
C SER A 256 7.86 -26.85 -14.28
N GLY A 257 6.55 -26.66 -14.46
CA GLY A 257 5.58 -27.70 -14.85
C GLY A 257 4.17 -27.30 -14.42
N ASP A 258 3.17 -28.12 -14.71
CA ASP A 258 1.79 -27.87 -14.31
C ASP A 258 1.58 -28.01 -12.78
N ASP A 259 2.42 -28.81 -12.12
CA ASP A 259 2.46 -29.00 -10.67
C ASP A 259 3.64 -28.25 -10.02
N LYS A 260 3.70 -26.96 -10.22
CA LYS A 260 4.83 -26.10 -9.75
C LYS A 260 4.93 -25.95 -8.23
N PHE A 261 3.87 -26.30 -7.51
CA PHE A 261 3.74 -25.90 -6.11
C PHE A 261 3.34 -27.09 -5.23
N ILE A 262 3.94 -27.17 -4.06
CA ILE A 262 3.40 -27.94 -2.94
C ILE A 262 2.59 -26.98 -2.09
N HIS A 263 1.29 -27.26 -1.94
CA HIS A 263 0.43 -26.58 -1.00
C HIS A 263 0.49 -27.30 0.35
N ILE A 264 0.74 -26.54 1.41
CA ILE A 264 0.70 -27.01 2.80
C ILE A 264 -0.39 -26.23 3.49
N THR A 265 -1.55 -26.83 3.65
CA THR A 265 -2.66 -26.23 4.39
C THR A 265 -2.69 -26.83 5.79
N ILE A 266 -2.54 -25.97 6.80
CA ILE A 266 -2.69 -26.32 8.21
C ILE A 266 -3.93 -25.58 8.70
N ASP A 267 -5.02 -26.30 8.89
CA ASP A 267 -6.31 -25.74 9.33
C ASP A 267 -6.57 -26.11 10.79
N PHE A 268 -6.57 -25.08 11.65
CA PHE A 268 -7.00 -25.16 13.04
C PHE A 268 -8.29 -24.37 13.28
N SER A 269 -9.05 -24.07 12.26
CA SER A 269 -10.28 -23.25 12.35
C SER A 269 -11.35 -23.89 13.25
N THR A 270 -11.30 -25.20 13.41
CA THR A 270 -12.22 -25.97 14.26
C THR A 270 -11.74 -26.10 15.71
N ILE A 271 -10.55 -25.60 16.04
CA ILE A 271 -10.01 -25.61 17.40
C ILE A 271 -10.53 -24.39 18.18
N GLY A 272 -11.79 -24.42 18.55
CA GLY A 272 -12.40 -23.43 19.41
C GLY A 272 -13.57 -24.04 20.15
N PHE A 273 -13.44 -24.25 21.45
CA PHE A 273 -14.56 -24.65 22.28
C PHE A 273 -14.55 -23.85 23.59
N THR A 274 -15.73 -23.66 24.13
CA THR A 274 -15.90 -23.05 25.45
C THR A 274 -15.92 -24.13 26.50
N VAL A 275 -15.05 -24.02 27.52
CA VAL A 275 -15.06 -24.92 28.67
C VAL A 275 -16.12 -24.42 29.67
N ASP A 276 -17.13 -25.21 29.91
CA ASP A 276 -18.14 -24.97 30.94
C ASP A 276 -18.11 -26.12 31.98
N LEU A 277 -17.72 -25.79 33.18
CA LEU A 277 -17.62 -26.70 34.30
C LEU A 277 -18.74 -26.46 35.34
N SER A 278 -19.74 -25.69 35.02
CA SER A 278 -20.81 -25.30 35.96
C SER A 278 -21.73 -26.46 36.36
N THR A 279 -21.84 -27.48 35.50
CA THR A 279 -22.61 -28.70 35.79
C THR A 279 -21.83 -29.95 35.36
N ALA A 280 -22.18 -31.12 35.94
CA ALA A 280 -21.56 -32.39 35.53
C ALA A 280 -21.82 -32.72 34.07
N LYS A 281 -22.94 -32.26 33.48
CA LYS A 281 -23.28 -32.45 32.07
C LYS A 281 -22.41 -31.56 31.18
N SER A 282 -22.31 -30.28 31.50
CA SER A 282 -21.48 -29.35 30.73
C SER A 282 -19.98 -29.67 30.81
N ALA A 283 -19.53 -30.22 31.95
CA ALA A 283 -18.18 -30.73 32.09
C ALA A 283 -17.91 -31.94 31.16
N LEU A 284 -18.89 -32.85 31.01
CA LEU A 284 -18.77 -33.99 30.10
C LEU A 284 -18.75 -33.54 28.63
N GLU A 285 -19.61 -32.59 28.23
CA GLU A 285 -19.62 -31.98 26.90
C GLU A 285 -18.30 -31.25 26.61
N SER A 286 -17.70 -30.60 27.60
CA SER A 286 -16.37 -29.98 27.47
C SER A 286 -15.25 -31.01 27.27
N LEU A 287 -15.37 -32.22 27.87
CA LEU A 287 -14.45 -33.32 27.64
C LEU A 287 -14.51 -33.86 26.21
N GLU A 288 -15.72 -34.04 25.66
CA GLU A 288 -15.90 -34.44 24.28
C GLU A 288 -15.28 -33.39 23.31
N GLY A 289 -15.44 -32.10 23.62
CA GLY A 289 -14.80 -31.01 22.86
C GLY A 289 -13.28 -31.08 22.89
N ILE A 290 -12.68 -31.48 24.00
CA ILE A 290 -11.23 -31.68 24.13
C ILE A 290 -10.78 -32.88 23.28
N ASP A 291 -11.52 -33.98 23.28
CA ASP A 291 -11.20 -35.18 22.52
C ASP A 291 -11.27 -34.87 21.00
N ASP A 292 -12.28 -34.14 20.54
CA ASP A 292 -12.40 -33.71 19.14
C ASP A 292 -11.23 -32.77 18.75
N MET A 293 -10.83 -31.88 19.64
CA MET A 293 -9.67 -31.03 19.41
C MET A 293 -8.37 -31.83 19.29
N LEU A 294 -8.15 -32.82 20.20
CA LEU A 294 -6.98 -33.69 20.12
C LEU A 294 -6.95 -34.51 18.85
N LYS A 295 -8.10 -34.97 18.36
CA LYS A 295 -8.25 -35.65 17.09
C LYS A 295 -7.85 -34.74 15.93
N THR A 296 -8.38 -33.51 15.89
CA THR A 296 -8.04 -32.50 14.85
C THR A 296 -6.55 -32.21 14.84
N VAL A 297 -5.93 -31.97 15.99
CA VAL A 297 -4.48 -31.74 16.10
C VAL A 297 -3.69 -32.94 15.58
N SER A 298 -4.14 -34.16 15.89
CA SER A 298 -3.48 -35.41 15.42
C SER A 298 -3.57 -35.55 13.90
N GLU A 299 -4.72 -35.24 13.31
CA GLU A 299 -4.92 -35.24 11.86
C GLU A 299 -4.03 -34.20 11.16
N GLN A 300 -3.89 -33.02 11.72
CA GLN A 300 -3.01 -31.98 11.19
C GLN A 300 -1.52 -32.37 11.30
N LEU A 301 -1.11 -33.05 12.38
CA LEU A 301 0.24 -33.59 12.52
C LEU A 301 0.54 -34.66 11.46
N LEU A 302 -0.41 -35.52 11.14
CA LEU A 302 -0.27 -36.51 10.06
C LEU A 302 -0.12 -35.83 8.69
N ASN A 303 -0.91 -34.79 8.42
CA ASN A 303 -0.80 -33.98 7.19
C ASN A 303 0.57 -33.29 7.07
N ILE A 304 1.07 -32.71 8.16
CA ILE A 304 2.40 -32.11 8.21
C ILE A 304 3.47 -33.17 7.94
N GLY A 305 3.39 -34.34 8.60
CA GLY A 305 4.32 -35.45 8.40
C GLY A 305 4.34 -35.95 6.96
N SER A 306 3.16 -36.12 6.36
CA SER A 306 3.03 -36.48 4.94
C SER A 306 3.67 -35.44 4.02
N THR A 307 3.48 -34.16 4.33
CA THR A 307 4.04 -33.06 3.53
C THR A 307 5.55 -32.97 3.65
N ILE A 308 6.11 -33.21 4.85
CA ILE A 308 7.56 -33.30 5.04
C ILE A 308 8.15 -34.40 4.17
N ASN A 309 7.57 -35.59 4.15
CA ASN A 309 8.03 -36.68 3.31
C ASN A 309 7.97 -36.31 1.81
N ARG A 310 6.94 -35.63 1.35
CA ARG A 310 6.84 -35.10 -0.02
C ARG A 310 7.93 -34.08 -0.33
N LEU A 311 8.20 -33.16 0.59
CA LEU A 311 9.26 -32.15 0.44
C LEU A 311 10.65 -32.81 0.37
N GLU A 312 10.91 -33.81 1.21
CA GLU A 312 12.16 -34.60 1.15
C GLU A 312 12.33 -35.29 -0.21
N SER A 313 11.28 -35.97 -0.69
CA SER A 313 11.32 -36.62 -2.02
C SER A 313 11.55 -35.61 -3.16
N VAL A 314 10.95 -34.42 -3.07
CA VAL A 314 11.18 -33.34 -4.05
C VAL A 314 12.59 -32.77 -3.94
N ALA A 315 13.13 -32.60 -2.75
CA ALA A 315 14.49 -32.14 -2.52
C ALA A 315 15.50 -33.12 -3.12
N GLU A 316 15.30 -34.44 -2.92
CA GLU A 316 16.13 -35.49 -3.52
C GLU A 316 16.05 -35.48 -5.07
N ALA A 317 14.85 -35.35 -5.62
CA ALA A 317 14.65 -35.27 -7.07
C ALA A 317 15.31 -34.00 -7.67
N GLN A 318 15.24 -32.85 -6.99
CA GLN A 318 15.92 -31.62 -7.40
C GLN A 318 17.45 -31.78 -7.33
N ALA A 319 17.97 -32.41 -6.29
CA ALA A 319 19.40 -32.69 -6.16
C ALA A 319 19.91 -33.61 -7.30
N LEU A 320 19.16 -34.65 -7.66
CA LEU A 320 19.47 -35.51 -8.80
C LEU A 320 19.43 -34.72 -10.11
N LYS A 321 18.42 -33.87 -10.31
CA LYS A 321 18.30 -33.05 -11.51
C LYS A 321 19.46 -32.06 -11.61
N LEU A 322 19.87 -31.46 -10.51
CA LEU A 322 21.02 -30.55 -10.44
C LEU A 322 22.32 -31.29 -10.82
N ASN A 323 22.54 -32.48 -10.25
CA ASN A 323 23.70 -33.30 -10.58
C ASN A 323 23.72 -33.68 -12.06
N ASN A 324 22.58 -34.05 -12.63
CA ASN A 324 22.46 -34.35 -14.06
C ASN A 324 22.76 -33.14 -14.93
N LEU A 325 22.28 -31.95 -14.55
CA LEU A 325 22.58 -30.69 -15.24
C LEU A 325 24.07 -30.32 -15.16
N ILE A 326 24.69 -30.52 -14.01
CA ILE A 326 26.14 -30.29 -13.84
C ILE A 326 26.92 -31.26 -14.74
N SER A 327 26.57 -32.55 -14.75
CA SER A 327 27.19 -33.54 -15.60
C SER A 327 26.98 -33.24 -17.08
N PHE A 328 25.78 -32.86 -17.48
CA PHE A 328 25.47 -32.46 -18.85
C PHE A 328 26.26 -31.20 -19.26
N ARG A 329 26.35 -30.21 -18.39
CA ARG A 329 27.19 -29.02 -18.62
C ARG A 329 28.67 -29.37 -18.79
N SER A 330 29.20 -30.26 -17.93
CA SER A 330 30.60 -30.73 -18.04
C SER A 330 30.82 -31.44 -19.39
N THR A 331 29.91 -32.33 -19.78
CA THR A 331 30.00 -33.06 -21.06
C THR A 331 29.95 -32.09 -22.25
N MET A 332 29.09 -31.10 -22.23
CA MET A 332 29.04 -30.05 -23.29
C MET A 332 30.34 -29.23 -23.33
N GLN A 333 30.84 -28.80 -22.17
CA GLN A 333 32.09 -28.04 -22.11
C GLN A 333 33.29 -28.87 -22.60
N ASP A 334 33.34 -30.17 -22.23
CA ASP A 334 34.40 -31.06 -22.67
C ASP A 334 34.31 -31.35 -24.20
N ALA A 335 33.10 -31.46 -24.76
CA ALA A 335 32.89 -31.57 -26.18
C ALA A 335 33.31 -30.31 -26.94
N ASP A 336 32.93 -29.13 -26.47
CA ASP A 336 33.35 -27.84 -27.06
C ASP A 336 34.87 -27.65 -27.01
N ILE A 337 35.51 -28.02 -25.88
CA ILE A 337 36.96 -27.97 -25.75
C ILE A 337 37.65 -28.94 -26.70
N ALA A 338 37.08 -30.16 -26.88
CA ALA A 338 37.61 -31.17 -27.82
C ALA A 338 37.50 -30.69 -29.26
N GLU A 339 36.37 -30.10 -29.65
CA GLU A 339 36.16 -29.51 -30.99
C GLU A 339 37.13 -28.35 -31.25
N GLU A 340 37.25 -27.42 -30.31
CA GLU A 340 38.14 -26.24 -30.42
C GLU A 340 39.61 -26.68 -30.46
N SER A 341 39.99 -27.67 -29.64
CA SER A 341 41.33 -28.25 -29.65
C SER A 341 41.66 -28.94 -31.01
N SER A 342 40.69 -29.66 -31.54
CA SER A 342 40.81 -30.27 -32.87
C SER A 342 40.99 -29.26 -33.97
N ASN A 343 40.19 -28.18 -33.94
CA ASN A 343 40.30 -27.08 -34.88
C ASN A 343 41.65 -26.34 -34.72
N TYR A 344 42.11 -26.13 -33.51
CA TYR A 344 43.41 -25.51 -33.24
C TYR A 344 44.56 -26.34 -33.82
N ILE A 345 44.58 -27.67 -33.56
CA ILE A 345 45.59 -28.59 -34.14
C ILE A 345 45.48 -28.56 -35.67
N ARG A 346 44.30 -28.59 -36.25
CA ARG A 346 44.09 -28.51 -37.71
C ARG A 346 44.67 -27.20 -38.26
N TYR A 347 44.44 -26.08 -37.67
CA TYR A 347 45.03 -24.80 -38.10
C TYR A 347 46.54 -24.79 -37.95
N GLN A 348 47.09 -25.38 -36.89
CA GLN A 348 48.50 -25.47 -36.64
C GLN A 348 49.21 -26.34 -37.72
N ILE A 349 48.57 -27.49 -38.10
CA ILE A 349 49.05 -28.33 -39.19
C ILE A 349 49.00 -27.60 -40.55
N LEU A 350 47.88 -26.88 -40.83
CA LEU A 350 47.75 -26.07 -42.02
C LEU A 350 48.81 -24.96 -42.11
N GLN A 351 49.09 -24.28 -40.99
CA GLN A 351 50.13 -23.27 -40.91
C GLN A 351 51.50 -23.84 -41.16
N GLN A 352 51.84 -24.98 -40.55
CA GLN A 352 53.08 -25.68 -40.74
C GLN A 352 53.22 -26.19 -42.19
N ALA A 353 52.19 -26.78 -42.77
CA ALA A 353 52.17 -27.24 -44.15
C ALA A 353 52.37 -26.07 -45.14
N SER A 354 51.65 -24.97 -44.90
CA SER A 354 51.73 -23.76 -45.71
C SER A 354 53.15 -23.15 -45.69
N SER A 355 53.76 -23.07 -44.49
CA SER A 355 55.13 -22.57 -44.33
C SER A 355 56.18 -23.45 -44.98
N THR A 356 56.02 -24.82 -44.89
CA THR A 356 56.86 -25.80 -45.57
C THR A 356 56.71 -25.71 -47.10
N LEU A 357 55.49 -25.58 -47.57
CA LEU A 357 55.19 -25.43 -48.99
C LEU A 357 55.80 -24.15 -49.57
N LEU A 358 55.67 -23.05 -48.81
CA LEU A 358 56.26 -21.78 -49.18
C LEU A 358 57.82 -21.86 -49.22
N ALA A 359 58.41 -22.51 -48.24
CA ALA A 359 59.88 -22.74 -48.22
C ALA A 359 60.31 -23.61 -49.41
N SER A 360 59.61 -24.71 -49.71
CA SER A 360 59.83 -25.57 -50.87
C SER A 360 59.68 -24.84 -52.19
N SER A 361 58.61 -24.01 -52.30
CA SER A 361 58.38 -23.18 -53.51
C SER A 361 59.49 -22.14 -53.74
N ARG A 362 60.01 -21.53 -52.68
CA ARG A 362 61.15 -20.59 -52.76
C ARG A 362 62.42 -21.32 -53.17
N ASN A 363 62.69 -22.54 -52.65
CA ASN A 363 63.84 -23.35 -53.05
C ASN A 363 63.78 -23.77 -54.52
N LEU A 364 62.57 -24.22 -54.96
CA LEU A 364 62.36 -24.61 -56.38
C LEU A 364 62.54 -23.40 -57.31
N LYS A 365 62.08 -22.21 -56.96
CA LYS A 365 62.32 -20.98 -57.73
C LYS A 365 63.79 -20.63 -57.75
N ALA A 366 64.52 -20.72 -56.65
CA ALA A 366 65.96 -20.45 -56.58
C ALA A 366 66.75 -21.48 -57.42
N GLN A 367 66.42 -22.78 -57.37
CA GLN A 367 67.08 -23.78 -58.20
C GLN A 367 66.80 -23.62 -59.71
N ASN A 368 65.55 -23.24 -60.07
CA ASN A 368 65.20 -22.97 -61.47
C ASN A 368 65.89 -21.71 -62.01
N VAL A 369 66.07 -20.64 -61.18
CA VAL A 369 66.81 -19.48 -61.58
C VAL A 369 68.32 -19.77 -61.70
N LEU A 370 68.91 -20.55 -60.77
CA LEU A 370 70.27 -21.02 -60.86
C LEU A 370 70.51 -21.89 -62.08
N GLY A 371 69.60 -22.84 -62.42
CA GLY A 371 69.67 -23.70 -63.58
C GLY A 371 69.57 -22.92 -64.91
N LEU A 372 68.78 -21.83 -64.92
CA LEU A 372 68.72 -20.93 -66.09
C LEU A 372 69.98 -20.10 -66.22
N LEU A 373 70.56 -19.64 -65.17
CA LEU A 373 71.84 -18.88 -65.17
C LEU A 373 73.06 -19.74 -65.57
N SER A 374 73.08 -21.01 -65.20
CA SER A 374 74.14 -21.93 -65.60
C SER A 374 74.10 -22.36 -67.07
N ASN A 375 72.99 -22.18 -67.78
CA ASN A 375 72.83 -22.45 -69.21
C ASN A 375 73.13 -21.21 -70.13
N ILE A 376 73.50 -20.11 -69.54
CA ILE A 376 73.82 -18.84 -70.27
C ILE A 376 75.32 -18.55 -70.21
N SER A 377 76.14 -19.37 -69.63
CA SER A 377 77.62 -19.23 -69.64
C SER A 377 78.30 -20.18 -70.61
#